data_56eeb41b357511ebcf9cdf8593f79834
#
_entry.id   56eeb41b357511ebcf9cdf8593f79834
#
_cell.length_a   1.000
_cell.length_b   1.000
_cell.length_c   1.000
_cell.angle_alpha   90.00
_cell.angle_beta   90.00
_cell.angle_gamma   90.00
#
_symmetry.space_group_name_H-M   'P 1'
#
loop_
_entity.id
_entity.type
_entity.pdbx_description
1 polymer ?
#
loop_
_entity_poly.entity_id
_entity_poly.type
_entity_poly.pdbx_seq_one_letter_code
_entity_poly.pdbx_strand_id
1 'polypeptide(L)'
;MYSRKGVGWAMSSRIDAELVQEALRMALGRRCPSAGLMHHSDRGSQYACGTYQALLAENSIRCSMSRKGDCLDNAVAERFFGSLKGERTSLRHYATRQEARDDVIDYIEMFYNSRRKHSSLGYVSPNEFEKLAVVA
;
A
#
# COMPACT_ATOMS: atom_id res chain seq x y z
N MET A 1 -3.65 -8.28 1.99
CA MET A 1 -4.83 -7.78 2.73
C MET A 1 -4.91 -8.30 4.16
N TYR A 2 -4.06 -9.23 4.47
CA TYR A 2 -4.03 -9.94 5.75
C TYR A 2 -3.99 -9.01 6.98
N SER A 3 -2.96 -8.18 7.09
CA SER A 3 -2.76 -7.29 8.26
C SER A 3 -3.17 -5.83 8.03
N ARG A 4 -3.64 -5.47 6.85
CA ARG A 4 -3.91 -4.08 6.46
C ARG A 4 -2.69 -3.16 6.49
N LYS A 5 -1.49 -3.69 6.69
CA LYS A 5 -0.26 -2.91 6.79
C LYS A 5 0.15 -2.30 5.45
N GLY A 6 0.47 -1.01 5.47
CA GLY A 6 1.15 -0.34 4.38
C GLY A 6 2.62 -0.78 4.35
N VAL A 7 3.02 -1.57 3.36
CA VAL A 7 4.36 -2.18 3.29
C VAL A 7 5.30 -1.50 2.32
N GLY A 8 4.77 -0.74 1.38
CA GLY A 8 5.55 0.04 0.42
C GLY A 8 4.73 1.21 -0.11
N TRP A 9 5.39 2.32 -0.37
CA TRP A 9 4.80 3.54 -0.93
C TRP A 9 5.82 4.30 -1.75
N ALA A 10 5.30 5.15 -2.61
CA ALA A 10 6.10 6.12 -3.36
C ALA A 10 5.26 7.38 -3.57
N MET A 11 5.93 8.50 -3.72
CA MET A 11 5.30 9.79 -3.96
C MET A 11 6.03 10.51 -5.08
N SER A 12 5.28 10.95 -6.09
CA SER A 12 5.80 11.66 -7.25
C SER A 12 4.78 12.68 -7.74
N SER A 13 5.25 13.63 -8.54
CA SER A 13 4.37 14.55 -9.29
C SER A 13 3.71 13.88 -10.49
N ARG A 14 4.11 12.66 -10.86
CA ARG A 14 3.59 11.89 -11.99
C ARG A 14 3.04 10.56 -11.51
N ILE A 15 1.93 10.14 -12.12
CA ILE A 15 1.38 8.80 -11.95
C ILE A 15 1.79 7.98 -13.15
N ASP A 16 2.94 7.31 -13.04
CA ASP A 16 3.53 6.51 -14.10
C ASP A 16 4.00 5.15 -13.60
N ALA A 17 4.58 4.36 -14.49
CA ALA A 17 5.07 3.03 -14.16
C ALA A 17 6.21 3.07 -13.12
N GLU A 18 7.05 4.09 -13.14
CA GLU A 18 8.15 4.23 -12.17
C GLU A 18 7.64 4.40 -10.75
N LEU A 19 6.59 5.22 -10.56
CA LEU A 19 5.98 5.44 -9.25
C LEU A 19 5.53 4.11 -8.60
N VAL A 20 4.81 3.29 -9.35
CA VAL A 20 4.30 2.01 -8.81
C VAL A 20 5.41 0.99 -8.61
N GLN A 21 6.45 1.00 -9.45
CA GLN A 21 7.63 0.16 -9.29
C GLN A 21 8.42 0.52 -8.03
N GLU A 22 8.61 1.80 -7.74
CA GLU A 22 9.27 2.25 -6.50
C GLU A 22 8.55 1.75 -5.26
N ALA A 23 7.22 1.88 -5.21
CA ALA A 23 6.42 1.36 -4.11
C ALA A 23 6.56 -0.16 -3.98
N LEU A 24 6.54 -0.89 -5.09
CA LEU A 24 6.73 -2.34 -5.10
C LEU A 24 8.13 -2.74 -4.63
N ARG A 25 9.18 -2.07 -5.11
CA ARG A 25 10.57 -2.33 -4.67
C ARG A 25 10.75 -2.13 -3.17
N MET A 26 10.16 -1.07 -2.62
CA MET A 26 10.17 -0.85 -1.16
C MET A 26 9.49 -2.00 -0.41
N ALA A 27 8.32 -2.44 -0.87
CA ALA A 27 7.58 -3.54 -0.27
C ALA A 27 8.39 -4.85 -0.32
N LEU A 28 9.01 -5.15 -1.45
CA LEU A 28 9.87 -6.33 -1.64
C LEU A 28 11.06 -6.32 -0.70
N GLY A 29 11.76 -5.17 -0.59
CA GLY A 29 12.90 -5.02 0.30
C GLY A 29 12.57 -5.20 1.78
N ARG A 30 11.36 -4.80 2.18
CA ARG A 30 10.90 -4.90 3.58
C ARG A 30 10.34 -6.27 3.94
N ARG A 31 9.69 -6.94 2.99
CA ARG A 31 8.95 -8.18 3.27
C ARG A 31 9.64 -9.44 2.80
N CYS A 32 10.51 -9.34 1.80
CA CYS A 32 11.22 -10.49 1.20
C CYS A 32 10.27 -11.68 1.00
N PRO A 33 9.16 -11.51 0.26
CA PRO A 33 8.12 -12.53 0.19
C PRO A 33 8.62 -13.79 -0.50
N SER A 34 8.12 -14.93 -0.08
CA SER A 34 8.34 -16.20 -0.77
C SER A 34 7.64 -16.22 -2.12
N ALA A 35 8.11 -17.10 -3.02
CA ALA A 35 7.51 -17.29 -4.34
C ALA A 35 6.01 -17.64 -4.24
N GLY A 36 5.22 -17.15 -5.20
CA GLY A 36 3.80 -17.43 -5.27
C GLY A 36 2.89 -16.42 -4.57
N LEU A 37 3.47 -15.36 -3.96
CA LEU A 37 2.66 -14.25 -3.46
C LEU A 37 1.77 -13.70 -4.57
N MET A 38 0.53 -13.38 -4.26
CA MET A 38 -0.38 -12.74 -5.20
C MET A 38 -0.39 -11.23 -4.99
N HIS A 39 -0.12 -10.49 -6.04
CA HIS A 39 -0.27 -9.04 -6.12
C HIS A 39 -1.58 -8.71 -6.84
N HIS A 40 -2.44 -7.95 -6.21
CA HIS A 40 -3.71 -7.50 -6.78
C HIS A 40 -3.68 -6.00 -7.01
N SER A 41 -4.09 -5.55 -8.20
CA SER A 41 -4.22 -4.14 -8.57
C SER A 41 -5.50 -3.90 -9.40
N ASP A 42 -5.80 -2.62 -9.65
CA ASP A 42 -6.73 -2.25 -10.71
C ASP A 42 -6.08 -2.44 -12.10
N ARG A 43 -6.81 -2.08 -13.16
CA ARG A 43 -6.32 -2.15 -14.55
C ARG A 43 -5.62 -0.89 -15.03
N GLY A 44 -5.12 -0.07 -14.12
CA GLY A 44 -4.35 1.13 -14.50
C GLY A 44 -3.18 0.79 -15.42
N SER A 45 -2.92 1.65 -16.40
CA SER A 45 -1.85 1.43 -17.39
C SER A 45 -0.47 1.25 -16.75
N GLN A 46 -0.22 1.89 -15.61
CA GLN A 46 1.03 1.78 -14.86
C GLN A 46 1.25 0.36 -14.31
N TYR A 47 0.20 -0.39 -13.99
CA TYR A 47 0.30 -1.78 -13.52
C TYR A 47 0.31 -2.79 -14.68
N ALA A 48 -0.32 -2.47 -15.79
CA ALA A 48 -0.38 -3.32 -16.97
C ALA A 48 0.88 -3.25 -17.84
N CYS A 49 1.74 -2.26 -17.64
CA CYS A 49 2.93 -2.08 -18.47
C CYS A 49 3.95 -3.22 -18.30
N GLY A 50 4.71 -3.46 -19.38
CA GLY A 50 5.67 -4.56 -19.44
C GLY A 50 6.74 -4.51 -18.35
N THR A 51 7.23 -3.33 -17.99
CA THR A 51 8.28 -3.17 -16.96
C THR A 51 7.77 -3.54 -15.57
N TYR A 52 6.54 -3.18 -15.23
CA TYR A 52 5.93 -3.56 -13.96
C TYR A 52 5.66 -5.08 -13.90
N GLN A 53 5.11 -5.64 -14.96
CA GLN A 53 4.86 -7.08 -15.07
C GLN A 53 6.17 -7.89 -14.99
N ALA A 54 7.25 -7.42 -15.62
CA ALA A 54 8.57 -8.03 -15.51
C ALA A 54 9.09 -8.03 -14.08
N LEU A 55 8.92 -6.95 -13.34
CA LEU A 55 9.33 -6.85 -11.93
C LEU A 55 8.57 -7.85 -11.04
N LEU A 56 7.28 -8.04 -11.27
CA LEU A 56 6.49 -9.08 -10.59
C LEU A 56 7.02 -10.48 -10.91
N ALA A 57 7.25 -10.77 -12.19
CA ALA A 57 7.72 -12.09 -12.66
C ALA A 57 9.11 -12.42 -12.10
N GLU A 58 10.04 -11.47 -12.11
CA GLU A 58 11.39 -11.63 -11.54
C GLU A 58 11.38 -12.00 -10.06
N ASN A 59 10.37 -11.58 -9.33
CA ASN A 59 10.18 -11.89 -7.91
C ASN A 59 9.22 -13.05 -7.66
N SER A 60 8.84 -13.78 -8.70
CA SER A 60 7.91 -14.91 -8.65
C SER A 60 6.55 -14.54 -8.01
N ILE A 61 6.07 -13.34 -8.28
CA ILE A 61 4.80 -12.81 -7.79
C ILE A 61 3.73 -13.02 -8.86
N ARG A 62 2.62 -13.58 -8.46
CA ARG A 62 1.45 -13.78 -9.33
C ARG A 62 0.67 -12.48 -9.44
N CYS A 63 0.33 -12.08 -10.66
CA CYS A 63 -0.48 -10.89 -10.92
C CYS A 63 -1.98 -11.24 -10.95
N SER A 64 -2.77 -10.42 -10.25
CA SER A 64 -4.22 -10.43 -10.33
C SER A 64 -4.70 -8.99 -10.53
N MET A 65 -5.63 -8.78 -11.44
CA MET A 65 -6.20 -7.46 -11.70
C MET A 65 -7.71 -7.46 -11.49
N SER A 66 -8.24 -6.34 -11.00
CA SER A 66 -9.68 -6.11 -10.85
C SER A 66 -10.39 -6.28 -12.19
N ARG A 67 -11.63 -6.78 -12.14
CA ARG A 67 -12.50 -6.80 -13.31
C ARG A 67 -12.83 -5.38 -13.75
N LYS A 68 -13.07 -5.21 -15.06
CA LYS A 68 -13.43 -3.90 -15.60
C LYS A 68 -14.72 -3.38 -14.95
N GLY A 69 -14.64 -2.20 -14.34
CA GLY A 69 -15.78 -1.54 -13.67
C GLY A 69 -16.14 -2.11 -12.29
N ASP A 70 -15.37 -3.03 -11.73
CA ASP A 70 -15.60 -3.60 -10.40
C ASP A 70 -14.78 -2.85 -9.34
N CYS A 71 -15.41 -1.87 -8.67
CA CYS A 71 -14.77 -1.08 -7.62
C CYS A 71 -14.59 -1.86 -6.30
N LEU A 72 -15.32 -2.94 -6.08
CA LEU A 72 -15.21 -3.74 -4.86
C LEU A 72 -13.89 -4.51 -4.78
N ASP A 73 -13.36 -4.91 -5.92
CA ASP A 73 -12.08 -5.63 -6.00
C ASP A 73 -10.89 -4.81 -5.47
N ASN A 74 -11.01 -3.48 -5.42
CA ASN A 74 -9.94 -2.57 -4.96
C ASN A 74 -10.30 -1.76 -3.69
N ALA A 75 -11.38 -2.13 -3.02
CA ALA A 75 -11.93 -1.38 -1.88
C ALA A 75 -10.96 -1.23 -0.71
N VAL A 76 -10.03 -2.18 -0.52
CA VAL A 76 -9.07 -2.13 0.59
C VAL A 76 -8.05 -1.02 0.39
N ALA A 77 -7.50 -0.88 -0.82
CA ALA A 77 -6.58 0.21 -1.15
C ALA A 77 -7.29 1.57 -1.09
N GLU A 78 -8.50 1.66 -1.61
CA GLU A 78 -9.32 2.89 -1.56
C GLU A 78 -9.62 3.32 -0.12
N ARG A 79 -9.88 2.39 0.79
CA ARG A 79 -10.07 2.69 2.22
C ARG A 79 -8.84 3.26 2.88
N PHE A 80 -7.65 2.78 2.52
CA PHE A 80 -6.41 3.38 3.01
C PHE A 80 -6.32 4.86 2.62
N PHE A 81 -6.55 5.19 1.35
CA PHE A 81 -6.52 6.58 0.88
C PHE A 81 -7.63 7.43 1.51
N GLY A 82 -8.80 6.87 1.71
CA GLY A 82 -9.89 7.54 2.43
C GLY A 82 -9.49 7.87 3.87
N SER A 83 -8.85 6.95 4.56
CA SER A 83 -8.33 7.18 5.92
C SER A 83 -7.22 8.24 5.94
N LEU A 84 -6.26 8.15 5.03
CA LEU A 84 -5.18 9.13 4.92
C LEU A 84 -5.73 10.55 4.70
N LYS A 85 -6.65 10.69 3.76
CA LYS A 85 -7.27 11.99 3.46
C LYS A 85 -8.11 12.50 4.62
N GLY A 86 -9.04 11.70 5.11
CA GLY A 86 -9.99 12.11 6.15
C GLY A 86 -9.36 12.34 7.52
N GLU A 87 -8.35 11.58 7.86
CA GLU A 87 -7.71 11.62 9.18
C GLU A 87 -6.48 12.54 9.24
N ARG A 88 -5.87 12.87 8.10
CA ARG A 88 -4.65 13.65 8.08
C ARG A 88 -4.61 14.75 7.03
N THR A 89 -4.52 14.42 5.76
CA THR A 89 -4.13 15.38 4.74
C THR A 89 -5.18 16.45 4.44
N SER A 90 -6.46 16.14 4.51
CA SER A 90 -7.53 17.14 4.32
C SER A 90 -7.68 18.10 5.50
N LEU A 91 -7.08 17.79 6.65
CA LEU A 91 -7.13 18.60 7.86
C LEU A 91 -5.96 19.57 7.97
N ARG A 92 -5.01 19.53 7.06
CA ARG A 92 -3.76 20.29 7.12
C ARG A 92 -3.49 21.06 5.84
N HIS A 93 -2.78 22.17 6.00
CA HIS A 93 -2.19 22.92 4.90
C HIS A 93 -0.68 22.74 4.93
N TYR A 94 -0.09 22.45 3.79
CA TYR A 94 1.34 22.25 3.64
C TYR A 94 1.96 23.42 2.87
N ALA A 95 3.00 24.02 3.42
CA ALA A 95 3.70 25.10 2.75
C ALA A 95 4.55 24.58 1.57
N THR A 96 5.05 23.34 1.68
CA THR A 96 5.88 22.71 0.65
C THR A 96 5.44 21.26 0.39
N ARG A 97 5.84 20.73 -0.77
CA ARG A 97 5.65 19.30 -1.08
C ARG A 97 6.42 18.40 -0.12
N GLN A 98 7.58 18.85 0.35
CA GLN A 98 8.38 18.08 1.30
C GLN A 98 7.67 17.92 2.65
N GLU A 99 7.03 18.97 3.15
CA GLU A 99 6.20 18.87 4.36
C GLU A 99 5.05 17.89 4.20
N ALA A 100 4.37 17.92 3.06
CA ALA A 100 3.30 16.97 2.77
C ALA A 100 3.82 15.53 2.72
N ARG A 101 4.96 15.32 2.08
CA ARG A 101 5.62 14.02 1.99
C ARG A 101 5.99 13.47 3.37
N ASP A 102 6.62 14.28 4.19
CA ASP A 102 7.04 13.90 5.54
C ASP A 102 5.83 13.55 6.42
N ASP A 103 4.75 14.31 6.31
CA ASP A 103 3.52 14.05 7.06
C ASP A 103 2.80 12.78 6.60
N VAL A 104 2.80 12.46 5.32
CA VAL A 104 2.25 11.19 4.79
C VAL A 104 3.07 10.00 5.30
N ILE A 105 4.40 10.11 5.30
CA ILE A 105 5.29 9.05 5.82
C ILE A 105 5.03 8.85 7.33
N ASP A 106 4.93 9.92 8.09
CA ASP A 106 4.58 9.87 9.51
C ASP A 106 3.22 9.18 9.73
N TYR A 107 2.21 9.54 8.95
CA TYR A 107 0.90 8.91 9.02
C TYR A 107 0.98 7.39 8.80
N ILE A 108 1.69 6.95 7.77
CA ILE A 108 1.80 5.52 7.43
C ILE A 108 2.56 4.76 8.53
N GLU A 109 3.74 5.22 8.90
CA GLU A 109 4.64 4.50 9.80
C GLU A 109 4.27 4.63 11.27
N MET A 110 4.03 5.86 11.72
CA MET A 110 3.86 6.15 13.14
C MET A 110 2.41 6.04 13.60
N PHE A 111 1.45 6.14 12.71
CA PHE A 111 0.04 6.08 13.06
C PHE A 111 -0.67 4.87 12.43
N TYR A 112 -0.78 4.80 11.11
CA TYR A 112 -1.58 3.77 10.43
C TYR A 112 -1.09 2.36 10.74
N ASN A 113 0.18 2.09 10.54
CA ASN A 113 0.75 0.77 10.81
C ASN A 113 0.89 0.46 12.30
N SER A 114 1.18 1.47 13.12
CA SER A 114 1.61 1.27 14.51
C SER A 114 0.52 1.50 15.55
N ARG A 115 -0.45 2.36 15.28
CA ARG A 115 -1.45 2.79 16.27
C ARG A 115 -2.89 2.67 15.80
N ARG A 116 -3.16 2.87 14.50
CA ARG A 116 -4.53 2.89 13.99
C ARG A 116 -5.18 1.53 14.16
N LYS A 117 -6.26 1.51 14.94
CA LYS A 117 -7.05 0.29 15.16
C LYS A 117 -7.97 0.00 13.99
N HIS A 118 -8.09 -1.26 13.64
CA HIS A 118 -8.95 -1.74 12.56
C HIS A 118 -9.95 -2.76 13.10
N SER A 119 -11.24 -2.51 12.88
CA SER A 119 -12.30 -3.44 13.32
C SER A 119 -12.13 -4.82 12.70
N SER A 120 -11.70 -4.90 11.43
CA SER A 120 -11.44 -6.17 10.75
C SER A 120 -10.25 -6.97 11.32
N LEU A 121 -9.42 -6.34 12.16
CA LEU A 121 -8.28 -6.99 12.84
C LEU A 121 -8.54 -7.21 14.34
N GLY A 122 -9.78 -7.08 14.80
CA GLY A 122 -10.11 -7.17 16.21
C GLY A 122 -9.71 -5.92 17.01
N TYR A 123 -9.76 -4.74 16.37
CA TYR A 123 -9.43 -3.44 16.97
C TYR A 123 -7.97 -3.29 17.45
N VAL A 124 -7.06 -3.96 16.78
CA VAL A 124 -5.62 -3.75 16.96
C VAL A 124 -5.02 -3.08 15.73
N SER A 125 -3.80 -2.57 15.86
CA SER A 125 -3.06 -2.00 14.73
C SER A 125 -2.49 -3.09 13.83
N PRO A 126 -2.16 -2.77 12.55
CA PRO A 126 -1.50 -3.72 11.66
C PRO A 126 -0.24 -4.36 12.25
N ASN A 127 0.61 -3.58 12.92
CA ASN A 127 1.82 -4.08 13.54
C ASN A 127 1.52 -5.04 14.71
N GLU A 128 0.56 -4.71 15.55
CA GLU A 128 0.13 -5.59 16.64
C GLU A 128 -0.47 -6.89 16.11
N PHE A 129 -1.30 -6.80 15.08
CA PHE A 129 -1.90 -7.97 14.46
C PHE A 129 -0.83 -8.94 13.93
N GLU A 130 0.20 -8.42 13.25
CA GLU A 130 1.30 -9.26 12.76
C GLU A 130 2.10 -9.89 13.90
N LYS A 131 2.35 -9.16 14.98
CA LYS A 131 3.03 -9.71 16.17
C LYS A 131 2.24 -10.85 16.82
N LEU A 132 0.95 -10.69 16.97
CA LEU A 132 0.07 -11.72 17.53
C LEU A 132 0.03 -12.97 16.65
N ALA A 133 0.06 -12.81 15.33
CA ALA A 133 0.07 -13.93 14.39
C ALA A 133 1.38 -14.74 14.43
N VAL A 134 2.52 -14.12 14.74
CA VAL A 134 3.80 -14.82 14.89
C VAL A 134 3.85 -15.65 16.18
N VAL A 135 3.18 -15.20 17.23
CA VAL A 135 3.15 -15.89 18.54
C VAL A 135 2.14 -17.06 18.55
N ALA A 136 1.15 -16.98 17.71
CA ALA A 136 0.17 -18.06 17.55
C ALA A 136 0.70 -19.13 16.60
#